data_1d7ad69ebdcf6405d6dee7c23d359073
#
_entry.id   1d7ad69ebdcf6405d6dee7c23d359073
#
_cell.length_a   1.000
_cell.length_b   1.000
_cell.length_c   1.000
_cell.angle_alpha   90.00
_cell.angle_beta   90.00
_cell.angle_gamma   90.00
#
_symmetry.space_group_name_H-M   'P 1'
#
loop_
_entity.id
_entity.type
_entity.pdbx_description
1 polymer ?
#
loop_
_entity_poly.entity_id
_entity_poly.type
_entity_poly.pdbx_seq_one_letter_code
_entity_poly.pdbx_strand_id
1 'polypeptide(L)'
;MTTTLATRTSSSTPSPNPTAYRLTLGNVVGSEWIKATSLRSIRWSILVSVALGIGMSLILGFAMRALDGGVSGAQFITTVTGFPGMFLSLVFAVLGVFVFSSEYASGMILSTLAAAPRRGAVVAAKALVLTAIAAVVATLIVSVSAVIAVLLVPEAGS
;
A
#
# COMPACT_ATOMS: atom_id res chain seq x y z
N MET A 1 23.16 42.71 -56.25
CA MET A 1 22.89 42.12 -54.93
C MET A 1 21.54 41.37 -55.00
N THR A 2 21.59 40.07 -55.21
CA THR A 2 20.40 39.24 -55.41
C THR A 2 20.17 38.47 -54.10
N THR A 3 19.14 38.86 -53.33
CA THR A 3 18.78 38.23 -52.09
C THR A 3 17.86 37.04 -52.37
N THR A 4 18.39 35.83 -52.25
CA THR A 4 17.63 34.58 -52.38
C THR A 4 16.89 34.33 -51.09
N LEU A 5 15.54 34.48 -51.12
CA LEU A 5 14.61 34.10 -50.07
C LEU A 5 14.54 32.57 -50.03
N ALA A 6 15.16 31.97 -49.01
CA ALA A 6 15.01 30.54 -48.72
C ALA A 6 13.60 30.26 -48.18
N THR A 7 12.81 29.59 -49.00
CA THR A 7 11.48 29.09 -48.60
C THR A 7 11.66 27.99 -47.53
N ARG A 8 11.31 28.33 -46.29
CA ARG A 8 11.31 27.42 -45.18
C ARG A 8 10.10 26.49 -45.32
N THR A 9 10.31 25.29 -45.85
CA THR A 9 9.31 24.24 -45.83
C THR A 9 9.05 23.85 -44.35
N SER A 10 7.87 24.27 -43.84
CA SER A 10 7.39 23.85 -42.55
C SER A 10 7.05 22.35 -42.62
N SER A 11 7.94 21.50 -42.08
CA SER A 11 7.62 20.11 -41.82
C SER A 11 6.49 20.05 -40.79
N SER A 12 5.30 19.68 -41.25
CA SER A 12 4.16 19.40 -40.39
C SER A 12 4.49 18.19 -39.54
N THR A 13 4.87 18.45 -38.29
CA THR A 13 4.96 17.40 -37.27
C THR A 13 3.57 16.76 -37.16
N PRO A 14 3.43 15.42 -37.25
CA PRO A 14 2.15 14.75 -37.09
C PRO A 14 1.58 15.13 -35.72
N SER A 15 0.41 15.81 -35.73
CA SER A 15 -0.31 16.09 -34.49
C SER A 15 -0.61 14.77 -33.78
N PRO A 16 -0.24 14.60 -32.50
CA PRO A 16 -0.60 13.39 -31.75
C PRO A 16 -2.12 13.28 -31.76
N ASN A 17 -2.61 12.16 -32.26
CA ASN A 17 -4.04 11.88 -32.39
C ASN A 17 -4.70 11.93 -30.98
N PRO A 18 -5.60 12.89 -30.71
CA PRO A 18 -6.14 13.09 -29.34
C PRO A 18 -7.18 12.03 -28.93
N THR A 19 -7.39 11.00 -29.76
CA THR A 19 -8.47 10.03 -29.56
C THR A 19 -8.14 8.85 -28.65
N ALA A 20 -6.95 8.75 -28.06
CA ALA A 20 -6.56 7.53 -27.35
C ALA A 20 -6.54 7.61 -25.81
N TYR A 21 -6.65 8.76 -25.19
CA TYR A 21 -6.64 8.84 -23.72
C TYR A 21 -8.03 9.06 -23.14
N ARG A 22 -8.87 8.02 -23.21
CA ARG A 22 -10.03 7.96 -22.31
C ARG A 22 -9.51 7.71 -20.89
N LEU A 23 -9.65 8.70 -20.01
CA LEU A 23 -9.44 8.56 -18.57
C LEU A 23 -10.53 7.62 -18.02
N THR A 24 -10.34 6.32 -18.20
CA THR A 24 -11.16 5.28 -17.58
C THR A 24 -10.63 5.07 -16.17
N LEU A 25 -11.50 4.93 -15.18
CA LEU A 25 -11.11 4.64 -13.78
C LEU A 25 -10.11 3.47 -13.70
N GLY A 26 -10.27 2.45 -14.54
CA GLY A 26 -9.33 1.33 -14.64
C GLY A 26 -7.90 1.73 -15.01
N ASN A 27 -7.73 2.67 -15.94
CA ASN A 27 -6.40 3.15 -16.34
C ASN A 27 -5.76 4.00 -15.23
N VAL A 28 -6.55 4.77 -14.49
CA VAL A 28 -6.08 5.55 -13.33
C VAL A 28 -5.66 4.61 -12.20
N VAL A 29 -6.47 3.61 -11.87
CA VAL A 29 -6.12 2.59 -10.87
C VAL A 29 -4.88 1.80 -11.28
N GLY A 30 -4.76 1.41 -12.55
CA GLY A 30 -3.58 0.73 -13.08
C GLY A 30 -2.30 1.55 -12.95
N SER A 31 -2.35 2.85 -13.24
CA SER A 31 -1.20 3.74 -13.07
C SER A 31 -0.80 3.92 -11.61
N GLU A 32 -1.76 4.03 -10.69
CA GLU A 32 -1.49 4.12 -9.26
C GLU A 32 -0.93 2.80 -8.70
N TRP A 33 -1.41 1.66 -9.21
CA TRP A 33 -0.87 0.35 -8.84
C TRP A 33 0.62 0.21 -9.22
N ILE A 34 0.98 0.57 -10.46
CA ILE A 34 2.37 0.53 -10.93
C ILE A 34 3.23 1.49 -10.10
N LYS A 35 2.74 2.70 -9.80
CA LYS A 35 3.42 3.65 -8.92
C LYS A 35 3.65 3.04 -7.52
N ALA A 36 2.59 2.50 -6.91
CA ALA A 36 2.67 1.93 -5.57
C ALA A 36 3.68 0.77 -5.49
N THR A 37 3.70 -0.12 -6.50
CA THR A 37 4.60 -1.27 -6.51
C THR A 37 6.04 -0.93 -6.93
N SER A 38 6.27 0.17 -7.67
CA SER A 38 7.59 0.61 -8.09
C SER A 38 8.34 1.46 -7.07
N LEU A 39 7.63 2.13 -6.15
CA LEU A 39 8.23 2.96 -5.11
C LEU A 39 8.97 2.11 -4.06
N ARG A 40 10.27 2.32 -3.95
CA ARG A 40 11.11 1.64 -2.94
C ARG A 40 10.58 1.84 -1.52
N SER A 41 10.06 3.03 -1.22
CA SER A 41 9.48 3.36 0.09
C SER A 41 8.32 2.45 0.45
N ILE A 42 7.38 2.23 -0.46
CA ILE A 42 6.21 1.36 -0.21
C ILE A 42 6.63 -0.10 -0.01
N ARG A 43 7.58 -0.60 -0.81
CA ARG A 43 8.10 -1.97 -0.63
C ARG A 43 8.78 -2.15 0.72
N TRP A 44 9.61 -1.19 1.15
CA TRP A 44 10.22 -1.21 2.47
C TRP A 44 9.18 -1.14 3.59
N SER A 45 8.16 -0.29 3.45
CA SER A 45 7.07 -0.19 4.42
C SER A 45 6.30 -1.51 4.57
N ILE A 46 5.99 -2.19 3.46
CA ILE A 46 5.34 -3.50 3.49
C ILE A 46 6.24 -4.53 4.19
N LEU A 47 7.52 -4.59 3.83
CA LEU A 47 8.47 -5.53 4.41
C LEU A 47 8.62 -5.32 5.92
N VAL A 48 8.77 -4.08 6.36
CA VAL A 48 8.85 -3.72 7.78
C VAL A 48 7.55 -4.08 8.50
N SER A 49 6.38 -3.79 7.90
CA SER A 49 5.08 -4.14 8.50
C SER A 49 4.92 -5.65 8.68
N VAL A 50 5.30 -6.44 7.67
CA VAL A 50 5.26 -7.90 7.75
C VAL A 50 6.23 -8.42 8.82
N ALA A 51 7.46 -7.93 8.84
CA ALA A 51 8.46 -8.32 9.83
C ALA A 51 8.02 -7.97 11.27
N LEU A 52 7.46 -6.77 11.47
CA LEU A 52 6.94 -6.35 12.76
C LEU A 52 5.73 -7.20 13.19
N GLY A 53 4.78 -7.44 12.28
CA GLY A 53 3.58 -8.23 12.57
C GLY A 53 3.93 -9.68 12.98
N ILE A 54 4.76 -10.34 12.20
CA ILE A 54 5.20 -11.72 12.49
C ILE A 54 6.09 -11.75 13.74
N GLY A 55 7.02 -10.81 13.87
CA GLY A 55 7.89 -10.70 15.03
C GLY A 55 7.11 -10.50 16.32
N MET A 56 6.08 -9.65 16.29
CA MET A 56 5.21 -9.42 17.44
C MET A 56 4.40 -10.67 17.82
N SER A 57 3.89 -11.41 16.82
CA SER A 57 3.21 -12.69 17.04
C SER A 57 4.12 -13.73 17.71
N LEU A 58 5.37 -13.84 17.25
CA LEU A 58 6.35 -14.74 17.84
C LEU A 58 6.68 -14.36 19.27
N ILE A 59 7.02 -13.08 19.50
CA ILE A 59 7.35 -12.58 20.84
C ILE A 59 6.20 -12.84 21.81
N LEU A 60 4.98 -12.49 21.40
CA LEU A 60 3.81 -12.65 22.24
C LEU A 60 3.48 -14.13 22.48
N GLY A 61 3.60 -14.99 21.47
CA GLY A 61 3.39 -16.41 21.57
C GLY A 61 4.37 -17.08 22.53
N PHE A 62 5.67 -16.78 22.42
CA PHE A 62 6.69 -17.29 23.34
C PHE A 62 6.53 -16.71 24.76
N ALA A 63 6.23 -15.42 24.89
CA ALA A 63 6.01 -14.79 26.19
C ALA A 63 4.82 -15.41 26.94
N MET A 64 3.69 -15.60 26.25
CA MET A 64 2.51 -16.23 26.85
C MET A 64 2.74 -17.69 27.22
N ARG A 65 3.51 -18.41 26.39
CA ARG A 65 3.88 -19.80 26.71
C ARG A 65 4.83 -19.91 27.93
N ALA A 66 5.76 -18.95 28.07
CA ALA A 66 6.71 -18.93 29.18
C ALA A 66 6.07 -18.54 30.52
N LEU A 67 4.96 -17.81 30.50
CA LEU A 67 4.26 -17.37 31.70
C LEU A 67 3.43 -18.48 32.36
N ASP A 68 3.25 -19.64 31.69
CA ASP A 68 2.54 -20.85 32.18
C ASP A 68 1.23 -20.54 32.96
N GLY A 69 0.51 -19.50 32.51
CA GLY A 69 -0.50 -18.84 33.32
C GLY A 69 -1.92 -19.37 33.16
N GLY A 70 -2.16 -20.63 32.82
CA GLY A 70 -3.51 -21.21 32.78
C GLY A 70 -4.44 -20.54 31.73
N VAL A 71 -3.88 -19.93 30.70
CA VAL A 71 -4.62 -19.29 29.64
C VAL A 71 -5.25 -20.36 28.75
N SER A 72 -6.55 -20.25 28.49
CA SER A 72 -7.22 -21.17 27.58
C SER A 72 -6.61 -21.10 26.17
N GLY A 73 -6.55 -22.23 25.45
CA GLY A 73 -6.03 -22.26 24.08
C GLY A 73 -6.74 -21.27 23.15
N ALA A 74 -8.04 -21.06 23.33
CA ALA A 74 -8.79 -20.06 22.58
C ALA A 74 -8.33 -18.62 22.85
N GLN A 75 -8.06 -18.30 24.12
CA GLN A 75 -7.55 -16.99 24.51
C GLN A 75 -6.12 -16.77 24.01
N PHE A 76 -5.28 -17.81 24.06
CA PHE A 76 -3.95 -17.79 23.49
C PHE A 76 -3.98 -17.45 21.99
N ILE A 77 -4.77 -18.21 21.21
CA ILE A 77 -4.89 -18.01 19.75
C ILE A 77 -5.41 -16.62 19.43
N THR A 78 -6.47 -16.16 20.11
CA THR A 78 -7.05 -14.83 19.86
C THR A 78 -6.09 -13.71 20.19
N THR A 79 -5.30 -13.83 21.25
CA THR A 79 -4.32 -12.81 21.65
C THR A 79 -3.14 -12.77 20.69
N VAL A 80 -2.53 -13.91 20.36
CA VAL A 80 -1.37 -14.00 19.47
C VAL A 80 -1.72 -13.56 18.06
N THR A 81 -2.96 -13.79 17.60
CA THR A 81 -3.41 -13.40 16.27
C THR A 81 -3.95 -11.96 16.22
N GLY A 82 -4.69 -11.54 17.24
CA GLY A 82 -5.41 -10.26 17.24
C GLY A 82 -4.51 -9.06 17.57
N PHE A 83 -3.60 -9.21 18.52
CA PHE A 83 -2.76 -8.11 18.99
C PHE A 83 -1.86 -7.52 17.89
N PRO A 84 -1.18 -8.32 17.04
CA PRO A 84 -0.43 -7.80 15.91
C PRO A 84 -1.31 -7.05 14.91
N GLY A 85 -2.55 -7.50 14.69
CA GLY A 85 -3.52 -6.83 13.82
C GLY A 85 -3.88 -5.43 14.32
N MET A 86 -4.12 -5.28 15.62
CA MET A 86 -4.40 -3.98 16.24
C MET A 86 -3.20 -3.02 16.09
N PHE A 87 -1.99 -3.49 16.33
CA PHE A 87 -0.78 -2.69 16.19
C PHE A 87 -0.54 -2.27 14.73
N LEU A 88 -0.74 -3.19 13.79
CA LEU A 88 -0.60 -2.92 12.36
C LEU A 88 -1.62 -1.92 11.82
N SER A 89 -2.85 -1.91 12.35
CA SER A 89 -3.86 -0.92 11.94
C SER A 89 -3.37 0.51 12.20
N LEU A 90 -2.69 0.73 13.29
CA LEU A 90 -2.09 2.02 13.64
C LEU A 90 -0.94 2.37 12.68
N VAL A 91 -0.07 1.41 12.36
CA VAL A 91 1.02 1.60 11.40
C VAL A 91 0.47 1.95 10.01
N PHE A 92 -0.56 1.23 9.53
CA PHE A 92 -1.19 1.52 8.25
C PHE A 92 -1.92 2.87 8.23
N ALA A 93 -2.52 3.30 9.34
CA ALA A 93 -3.13 4.61 9.46
C ALA A 93 -2.08 5.72 9.27
N VAL A 94 -0.94 5.61 9.95
CA VAL A 94 0.18 6.56 9.82
C VAL A 94 0.75 6.56 8.40
N LEU A 95 0.94 5.39 7.80
CA LEU A 95 1.42 5.27 6.41
C LEU A 95 0.42 5.89 5.42
N GLY A 96 -0.87 5.70 5.62
CA GLY A 96 -1.92 6.33 4.82
C GLY A 96 -1.80 7.85 4.85
N VAL A 97 -1.71 8.44 6.04
CA VAL A 97 -1.52 9.89 6.20
C VAL A 97 -0.22 10.35 5.52
N PHE A 98 0.88 9.62 5.70
CA PHE A 98 2.18 9.97 5.13
C PHE A 98 2.17 9.96 3.59
N VAL A 99 1.54 8.97 2.96
CA VAL A 99 1.42 8.88 1.50
C VAL A 99 0.65 10.08 0.93
N PHE A 100 -0.45 10.49 1.56
CA PHE A 100 -1.20 11.68 1.14
C PHE A 100 -0.42 12.97 1.40
N SER A 101 0.21 13.10 2.57
CA SER A 101 0.98 14.28 2.97
C SER A 101 2.18 14.52 2.05
N SER A 102 2.87 13.47 1.62
CA SER A 102 4.05 13.58 0.74
C SER A 102 3.72 14.17 -0.65
N GLU A 103 2.53 13.93 -1.16
CA GLU A 103 2.07 14.55 -2.43
C GLU A 103 1.75 16.02 -2.28
N TYR A 104 1.22 16.42 -1.11
CA TYR A 104 1.03 17.84 -0.81
C TYR A 104 2.38 18.56 -0.71
N ALA A 105 3.33 17.99 0.01
CA ALA A 105 4.64 18.58 0.23
C ALA A 105 5.47 18.72 -1.07
N SER A 106 5.31 17.80 -2.02
CA SER A 106 6.01 17.83 -3.31
C SER A 106 5.38 18.74 -4.36
N GLY A 107 4.21 19.35 -4.08
CA GLY A 107 3.46 20.17 -5.04
C GLY A 107 2.88 19.38 -6.21
N MET A 108 3.09 18.08 -6.26
CA MET A 108 2.55 17.20 -7.32
C MET A 108 1.03 17.18 -7.36
N ILE A 109 0.38 17.53 -6.24
CA ILE A 109 -1.08 17.61 -6.19
C ILE A 109 -1.64 18.66 -7.14
N LEU A 110 -0.93 19.79 -7.34
CA LEU A 110 -1.36 20.86 -8.25
C LEU A 110 -1.31 20.40 -9.71
N SER A 111 -0.25 19.69 -10.11
CA SER A 111 -0.12 19.16 -11.47
C SER A 111 -1.12 18.03 -11.75
N THR A 112 -1.35 17.17 -10.78
CA THR A 112 -2.31 16.06 -10.89
C THR A 112 -3.75 16.58 -10.94
N LEU A 113 -4.07 17.61 -10.15
CA LEU A 113 -5.40 18.24 -10.13
C LEU A 113 -5.66 19.13 -11.37
N ALA A 114 -4.61 19.70 -11.97
CA ALA A 114 -4.73 20.46 -13.23
C ALA A 114 -4.96 19.54 -14.42
N ALA A 115 -4.38 18.35 -14.43
CA ALA A 115 -4.51 17.36 -15.50
C ALA A 115 -5.80 16.53 -15.46
N ALA A 116 -6.46 16.44 -14.29
CA ALA A 116 -7.64 15.60 -14.11
C ALA A 116 -8.92 16.41 -13.91
N PRO A 117 -9.90 16.36 -14.84
CA PRO A 117 -11.18 17.08 -14.71
C PRO A 117 -12.05 16.54 -13.54
N ARG A 118 -11.75 15.35 -13.02
CA ARG A 118 -12.46 14.71 -11.89
C ARG A 118 -11.50 14.45 -10.74
N ARG A 119 -11.25 15.45 -9.91
CA ARG A 119 -10.33 15.44 -8.76
C ARG A 119 -10.61 14.28 -7.78
N GLY A 120 -11.89 13.99 -7.52
CA GLY A 120 -12.30 12.91 -6.63
C GLY A 120 -11.93 11.51 -7.13
N ALA A 121 -11.88 11.30 -8.44
CA ALA A 121 -11.55 10.00 -9.03
C ALA A 121 -10.09 9.58 -8.76
N VAL A 122 -9.15 10.53 -8.76
CA VAL A 122 -7.74 10.26 -8.48
C VAL A 122 -7.54 9.89 -7.01
N VAL A 123 -8.17 10.65 -6.11
CA VAL A 123 -8.11 10.35 -4.66
C VAL A 123 -8.75 9.01 -4.35
N ALA A 124 -9.92 8.72 -4.95
CA ALA A 124 -10.59 7.43 -4.77
C ALA A 124 -9.76 6.25 -5.31
N ALA A 125 -9.15 6.38 -6.49
CA ALA A 125 -8.28 5.35 -7.05
C ALA A 125 -7.07 5.07 -6.15
N LYS A 126 -6.45 6.10 -5.62
CA LYS A 126 -5.32 5.98 -4.68
C LYS A 126 -5.74 5.31 -3.38
N ALA A 127 -6.84 5.74 -2.78
CA ALA A 127 -7.39 5.12 -1.57
C ALA A 127 -7.70 3.64 -1.80
N LEU A 128 -8.28 3.29 -2.95
CA LEU A 128 -8.61 1.92 -3.30
C LEU A 128 -7.35 1.04 -3.43
N VAL A 129 -6.31 1.53 -4.12
CA VAL A 129 -5.05 0.79 -4.27
C VAL A 129 -4.37 0.59 -2.92
N LEU A 130 -4.29 1.62 -2.08
CA LEU A 130 -3.68 1.52 -0.75
C LEU A 130 -4.46 0.56 0.16
N THR A 131 -5.80 0.62 0.12
CA THR A 131 -6.65 -0.30 0.88
C THR A 131 -6.48 -1.74 0.41
N ALA A 132 -6.38 -1.98 -0.90
CA ALA A 132 -6.14 -3.31 -1.44
C ALA A 132 -4.78 -3.88 -1.00
N ILE A 133 -3.72 -3.08 -1.06
CA ILE A 133 -2.39 -3.49 -0.57
C ILE A 133 -2.43 -3.77 0.93
N ALA A 134 -3.04 -2.89 1.73
CA ALA A 134 -3.16 -3.08 3.17
C ALA A 134 -3.95 -4.36 3.52
N ALA A 135 -5.05 -4.63 2.81
CA ALA A 135 -5.85 -5.84 3.00
C ALA A 135 -5.06 -7.12 2.70
N VAL A 136 -4.29 -7.15 1.61
CA VAL A 136 -3.44 -8.30 1.26
C VAL A 136 -2.38 -8.52 2.34
N VAL A 137 -1.68 -7.47 2.76
CA VAL A 137 -0.64 -7.55 3.80
C VAL A 137 -1.23 -7.97 5.14
N ALA A 138 -2.37 -7.40 5.54
CA ALA A 138 -3.04 -7.77 6.78
C ALA A 138 -3.48 -9.25 6.76
N THR A 139 -4.06 -9.73 5.67
CA THR A 139 -4.47 -11.14 5.52
C THR A 139 -3.26 -12.06 5.64
N LEU A 140 -2.14 -11.72 5.01
CA LEU A 140 -0.91 -12.49 5.09
C LEU A 140 -0.41 -12.57 6.54
N ILE A 141 -0.33 -11.44 7.25
CA ILE A 141 0.14 -11.39 8.63
C ILE A 141 -0.78 -12.17 9.55
N VAL A 142 -2.10 -11.99 9.45
CA VAL A 142 -3.07 -12.72 10.26
C VAL A 142 -2.98 -14.22 10.00
N SER A 143 -2.86 -14.65 8.75
CA SER A 143 -2.71 -16.07 8.39
C SER A 143 -1.45 -16.68 9.00
N VAL A 144 -0.31 -16.01 8.88
CA VAL A 144 0.96 -16.47 9.46
C VAL A 144 0.90 -16.46 10.99
N SER A 145 0.31 -15.43 11.59
CA SER A 145 0.12 -15.32 13.04
C SER A 145 -0.79 -16.44 13.58
N ALA A 146 -1.83 -16.82 12.84
CA ALA A 146 -2.71 -17.92 13.20
C ALA A 146 -1.94 -19.27 13.19
N VAL A 147 -1.11 -19.49 12.17
CA VAL A 147 -0.25 -20.69 12.11
C VAL A 147 0.71 -20.72 13.31
N ILE A 148 1.37 -19.60 13.61
CA ILE A 148 2.27 -19.48 14.79
C ILE A 148 1.50 -19.79 16.07
N ALA A 149 0.29 -19.23 16.24
CA ALA A 149 -0.53 -19.44 17.41
C ALA A 149 -0.90 -20.91 17.60
N VAL A 150 -1.28 -21.60 16.53
CA VAL A 150 -1.62 -23.04 16.58
C VAL A 150 -0.39 -23.89 16.93
N LEU A 151 0.77 -23.56 16.37
CA LEU A 151 2.02 -24.29 16.64
C LEU A 151 2.57 -24.08 18.05
N LEU A 152 2.29 -22.91 18.64
CA LEU A 152 2.77 -22.53 19.98
C LEU A 152 1.73 -22.75 21.08
N VAL A 153 0.48 -23.08 20.73
CA VAL A 153 -0.56 -23.31 21.73
C VAL A 153 -0.08 -24.41 22.70
N PRO A 154 -0.11 -24.18 24.03
CA PRO A 154 0.23 -25.22 24.99
C PRO A 154 -0.80 -26.36 24.85
N GLU A 155 -0.32 -27.59 24.74
CA GLU A 155 -1.22 -28.74 24.85
C GLU A 155 -1.92 -28.65 26.21
N ALA A 156 -3.25 -28.54 26.18
CA ALA A 156 -4.03 -28.59 27.42
C ALA A 156 -3.66 -29.89 28.11
N GLY A 157 -3.02 -29.81 29.26
CA GLY A 157 -2.52 -30.96 30.01
C GLY A 157 -3.61 -32.02 30.12
N SER A 158 -3.32 -33.17 29.56
CA SER A 158 -4.07 -34.40 29.71
C SER A 158 -3.92 -34.91 31.15
#